data_589a00c4def2c4c774f1da7aa95223cd
#
_entry.id   589a00c4def2c4c774f1da7aa95223cd
#
_cell.length_a   1.000
_cell.length_b   1.000
_cell.length_c   1.000
_cell.angle_alpha   90.00
_cell.angle_beta   90.00
_cell.angle_gamma   90.00
#
_symmetry.space_group_name_H-M   'P 1'
#
loop_
_entity.id
_entity.type
_entity.pdbx_description
1 polymer ?
#
loop_
_entity_poly.entity_id
_entity_poly.type
_entity_poly.pdbx_seq_one_letter_code
_entity_poly.pdbx_strand_id
1 'polypeptide(L)'
;ALQQARDLLRQLEAIDANHLATGHGRRMAELGLHPRLAHMMLRAKERGLGDLACDIAAVLSERDMLKGREVDVDLRHRVQLLRGESNDPAIDRNQRSRIRQSAQDWRRQLGVAKNDAASPAQCGAVLALAYPDRLAQQRGQIGQFRLSNGRGAVLPATDLLAKEEFLAIGSLDGAAREARVFLAAPIALAEIEEDFAAQIETVAILGWNARAEQVEAKTQRKLWSLVLEEKPLKNPPAEAVIAAMIEGIRVMGLGALPWTEAARNLQARIAFLRRAGDASHDWPDLSDDALLAGLEDWLAPYLSGKTRRAHLADLDLHDALLARLDWKARQALDELAPTHLTVPSGSRVPLDYRSGEVPVLAVRLQEMFGATDTPRLAGGKVQILLHLLSPARRPLQVTRDLKGFWEGSYRAVKAEMKGQYPKHYWPDDPLQAEPTARAKPRPR
;
A
#
# COMPACT_ATOMS: atom_id res chain seq x y z
N ALA A 1 -18.38 -16.05 -23.99
CA ALA A 1 -19.79 -15.82 -24.24
C ALA A 1 -20.70 -16.76 -23.43
N LEU A 2 -20.60 -18.10 -23.59
CA LEU A 2 -21.52 -19.05 -22.91
C LEU A 2 -21.42 -18.96 -21.38
N GLN A 3 -20.23 -18.88 -20.81
CA GLN A 3 -20.03 -18.75 -19.36
C GLN A 3 -20.66 -17.46 -18.85
N GLN A 4 -20.43 -16.34 -19.51
CA GLN A 4 -21.04 -15.05 -19.14
C GLN A 4 -22.56 -15.08 -19.18
N ALA A 5 -23.14 -15.77 -20.18
CA ALA A 5 -24.58 -15.94 -20.25
C ALA A 5 -25.14 -16.78 -19.08
N ARG A 6 -24.44 -17.87 -18.72
CA ARG A 6 -24.78 -18.70 -17.56
C ARG A 6 -24.66 -17.93 -16.24
N ASP A 7 -23.61 -17.15 -16.08
CA ASP A 7 -23.40 -16.35 -14.87
C ASP A 7 -24.49 -15.29 -14.73
N LEU A 8 -24.87 -14.63 -15.83
CA LEU A 8 -26.01 -13.72 -15.84
C LEU A 8 -27.35 -14.44 -15.48
N LEU A 9 -27.64 -15.58 -16.12
CA LEU A 9 -28.89 -16.31 -15.83
C LEU A 9 -28.93 -16.81 -14.38
N ARG A 10 -27.77 -17.17 -13.80
CA ARG A 10 -27.68 -17.53 -12.39
C ARG A 10 -27.90 -16.31 -11.49
N GLN A 11 -27.31 -15.16 -11.82
CA GLN A 11 -27.54 -13.90 -11.11
C GLN A 11 -29.01 -13.45 -11.14
N LEU A 12 -29.69 -13.72 -12.24
CA LEU A 12 -31.15 -13.49 -12.41
C LEU A 12 -32.00 -14.61 -11.84
N GLU A 13 -31.43 -15.57 -11.13
CA GLU A 13 -32.12 -16.73 -10.56
C GLU A 13 -32.90 -17.57 -11.59
N ALA A 14 -32.57 -17.45 -12.87
CA ALA A 14 -33.19 -18.20 -13.95
C ALA A 14 -32.75 -19.66 -14.01
N ILE A 15 -31.51 -19.93 -13.58
CA ILE A 15 -30.94 -21.28 -13.47
C ILE A 15 -30.28 -21.48 -12.09
N ASP A 16 -30.32 -22.72 -11.63
CA ASP A 16 -29.65 -23.13 -10.38
C ASP A 16 -28.16 -23.41 -10.54
N ALA A 17 -27.51 -23.90 -9.48
CA ALA A 17 -26.08 -24.26 -9.48
C ALA A 17 -25.74 -25.37 -10.51
N ASN A 18 -26.71 -26.25 -10.83
CA ASN A 18 -26.56 -27.34 -11.78
C ASN A 18 -26.96 -26.93 -13.22
N HIS A 19 -27.17 -25.64 -13.46
CA HIS A 19 -27.61 -25.07 -14.74
C HIS A 19 -29.00 -25.50 -15.19
N LEU A 20 -29.85 -25.97 -14.28
CA LEU A 20 -31.22 -26.32 -14.56
C LEU A 20 -32.12 -25.10 -14.37
N ALA A 21 -33.16 -24.96 -15.23
CA ALA A 21 -34.12 -23.87 -15.15
C ALA A 21 -34.92 -23.94 -13.83
N THR A 22 -34.90 -22.85 -13.07
CA THR A 22 -35.71 -22.70 -11.85
C THR A 22 -37.19 -22.48 -12.18
N GLY A 23 -38.06 -22.48 -11.17
CA GLY A 23 -39.45 -22.05 -11.33
C GLY A 23 -39.56 -20.60 -11.82
N HIS A 24 -38.68 -19.71 -11.33
CA HIS A 24 -38.57 -18.34 -11.77
C HIS A 24 -38.13 -18.26 -13.24
N GLY A 25 -37.06 -18.98 -13.60
CA GLY A 25 -36.59 -19.03 -14.99
C GLY A 25 -37.58 -19.51 -15.99
N ARG A 26 -38.45 -20.49 -15.64
CA ARG A 26 -39.54 -20.93 -16.50
C ARG A 26 -40.58 -19.82 -16.72
N ARG A 27 -41.01 -19.12 -15.66
CA ARG A 27 -41.89 -17.94 -15.76
C ARG A 27 -41.29 -16.82 -16.60
N MET A 28 -39.93 -16.59 -16.48
CA MET A 28 -39.24 -15.63 -17.34
C MET A 28 -39.32 -16.00 -18.82
N ALA A 29 -39.14 -17.29 -19.15
CA ALA A 29 -39.24 -17.78 -20.54
C ALA A 29 -40.62 -17.61 -21.16
N GLU A 30 -41.68 -17.75 -20.37
CA GLU A 30 -43.07 -17.56 -20.80
C GLU A 30 -43.38 -16.12 -21.26
N LEU A 31 -42.65 -15.12 -20.75
CA LEU A 31 -42.81 -13.72 -21.15
C LEU A 31 -42.22 -13.41 -22.54
N GLY A 32 -41.38 -14.27 -23.11
CA GLY A 32 -40.77 -14.07 -24.42
C GLY A 32 -39.89 -12.83 -24.57
N LEU A 33 -39.38 -12.30 -23.44
CA LEU A 33 -38.55 -11.11 -23.36
C LEU A 33 -37.09 -11.44 -23.12
N HIS A 34 -36.23 -10.42 -23.30
CA HIS A 34 -34.86 -10.52 -22.83
C HIS A 34 -34.84 -10.91 -21.33
N PRO A 35 -34.04 -11.89 -20.89
CA PRO A 35 -34.08 -12.41 -19.52
C PRO A 35 -34.03 -11.35 -18.42
N ARG A 36 -33.24 -10.28 -18.60
CA ARG A 36 -33.18 -9.16 -17.65
C ARG A 36 -34.50 -8.46 -17.44
N LEU A 37 -35.23 -8.21 -18.54
CA LEU A 37 -36.51 -7.52 -18.47
C LEU A 37 -37.61 -8.44 -17.90
N ALA A 38 -37.59 -9.72 -18.27
CA ALA A 38 -38.49 -10.71 -17.71
C ALA A 38 -38.31 -10.86 -16.19
N HIS A 39 -37.05 -10.93 -15.72
CA HIS A 39 -36.72 -10.96 -14.30
C HIS A 39 -37.26 -9.71 -13.58
N MET A 40 -36.94 -8.52 -14.10
CA MET A 40 -37.38 -7.24 -13.56
C MET A 40 -38.92 -7.20 -13.40
N MET A 41 -39.63 -7.57 -14.44
CA MET A 41 -41.10 -7.53 -14.43
C MET A 41 -41.70 -8.48 -13.39
N LEU A 42 -41.18 -9.71 -13.25
CA LEU A 42 -41.65 -10.67 -12.26
C LEU A 42 -41.32 -10.21 -10.83
N ARG A 43 -40.12 -9.73 -10.57
CA ARG A 43 -39.74 -9.24 -9.25
C ARG A 43 -40.48 -7.97 -8.87
N ALA A 44 -40.62 -7.02 -9.80
CA ALA A 44 -41.38 -5.80 -9.56
C ALA A 44 -42.90 -6.10 -9.31
N LYS A 45 -43.48 -7.12 -9.97
CA LYS A 45 -44.86 -7.56 -9.69
C LYS A 45 -45.02 -8.00 -8.23
N GLU A 46 -44.08 -8.78 -7.69
CA GLU A 46 -44.09 -9.24 -6.30
C GLU A 46 -44.07 -8.07 -5.29
N ARG A 47 -43.61 -6.88 -5.73
CA ARG A 47 -43.52 -5.63 -4.93
C ARG A 47 -44.65 -4.63 -5.22
N GLY A 48 -45.64 -5.01 -6.02
CA GLY A 48 -46.69 -4.10 -6.43
C GLY A 48 -46.30 -3.05 -7.49
N LEU A 49 -45.09 -3.15 -8.07
CA LEU A 49 -44.52 -2.24 -9.08
C LEU A 49 -44.57 -2.82 -10.49
N GLY A 50 -45.33 -3.88 -10.72
CA GLY A 50 -45.42 -4.57 -12.01
C GLY A 50 -45.92 -3.68 -13.16
N ASP A 51 -46.81 -2.72 -12.89
CA ASP A 51 -47.27 -1.73 -13.86
C ASP A 51 -46.09 -0.84 -14.36
N LEU A 52 -45.35 -0.28 -13.44
CA LEU A 52 -44.14 0.53 -13.75
C LEU A 52 -43.07 -0.29 -14.49
N ALA A 53 -42.90 -1.56 -14.11
CA ALA A 53 -41.93 -2.45 -14.78
C ALA A 53 -42.34 -2.74 -16.23
N CYS A 54 -43.65 -2.83 -16.55
CA CYS A 54 -44.14 -2.95 -17.93
C CYS A 54 -43.79 -1.68 -18.75
N ASP A 55 -43.98 -0.49 -18.17
CA ASP A 55 -43.58 0.77 -18.82
C ASP A 55 -42.09 0.81 -19.10
N ILE A 56 -41.27 0.50 -18.11
CA ILE A 56 -39.78 0.50 -18.23
C ILE A 56 -39.36 -0.54 -19.28
N ALA A 57 -39.89 -1.76 -19.24
CA ALA A 57 -39.58 -2.80 -20.20
C ALA A 57 -39.92 -2.36 -21.63
N ALA A 58 -41.07 -1.68 -21.83
CA ALA A 58 -41.46 -1.16 -23.11
C ALA A 58 -40.54 -0.06 -23.65
N VAL A 59 -40.10 0.86 -22.77
CA VAL A 59 -39.11 1.91 -23.12
C VAL A 59 -37.77 1.30 -23.50
N LEU A 60 -37.32 0.27 -22.80
CA LEU A 60 -36.00 -0.36 -23.03
C LEU A 60 -35.97 -1.30 -24.25
N SER A 61 -37.13 -1.82 -24.67
CA SER A 61 -37.23 -2.76 -25.80
C SER A 61 -37.41 -2.09 -27.14
N GLU A 62 -37.86 -0.86 -27.14
CA GLU A 62 -38.21 -0.10 -28.32
C GLU A 62 -37.19 1.03 -28.58
N ARG A 63 -37.21 1.62 -29.77
CA ARG A 63 -36.46 2.84 -30.05
C ARG A 63 -36.96 3.97 -29.17
N ASP A 64 -36.03 4.85 -28.71
CA ASP A 64 -36.36 6.02 -27.90
C ASP A 64 -37.44 6.88 -28.61
N MET A 65 -38.42 7.32 -27.83
CA MET A 65 -39.49 8.21 -28.29
C MET A 65 -39.08 9.66 -28.40
N LEU A 66 -37.93 10.04 -27.83
CA LEU A 66 -37.37 11.37 -27.95
C LEU A 66 -36.41 11.45 -29.14
N LYS A 67 -36.49 12.52 -29.91
CA LYS A 67 -35.67 12.81 -31.08
C LYS A 67 -34.75 13.98 -30.77
N GLY A 68 -33.46 13.87 -31.12
CA GLY A 68 -32.49 14.95 -30.98
C GLY A 68 -31.12 14.47 -30.56
N ARG A 69 -30.13 15.40 -30.55
CA ARG A 69 -28.73 15.12 -30.12
C ARG A 69 -28.52 15.37 -28.63
N GLU A 70 -29.33 16.22 -28.01
CA GLU A 70 -29.22 16.63 -26.60
C GLU A 70 -30.45 16.15 -25.81
N VAL A 71 -30.69 14.86 -25.89
CA VAL A 71 -31.77 14.23 -25.10
C VAL A 71 -31.17 13.87 -23.73
N ASP A 72 -31.89 14.26 -22.66
CA ASP A 72 -31.51 13.84 -21.31
C ASP A 72 -31.46 12.32 -21.19
N VAL A 73 -30.76 11.80 -20.22
CA VAL A 73 -30.61 10.34 -20.01
C VAL A 73 -31.59 9.80 -18.98
N ASP A 74 -32.52 10.63 -18.44
CA ASP A 74 -33.42 10.26 -17.36
C ASP A 74 -34.56 9.37 -17.84
N LEU A 75 -34.61 8.11 -17.38
CA LEU A 75 -35.67 7.17 -17.65
C LEU A 75 -37.02 7.64 -17.09
N ARG A 76 -37.03 8.36 -15.97
CA ARG A 76 -38.25 8.89 -15.35
C ARG A 76 -39.01 9.79 -16.32
N HIS A 77 -38.27 10.63 -17.06
CA HIS A 77 -38.85 11.51 -18.10
C HIS A 77 -39.55 10.68 -19.20
N ARG A 78 -38.93 9.58 -19.66
CA ARG A 78 -39.56 8.70 -20.67
C ARG A 78 -40.85 8.05 -20.13
N VAL A 79 -40.87 7.62 -18.89
CA VAL A 79 -42.05 7.04 -18.26
C VAL A 79 -43.14 8.08 -18.09
N GLN A 80 -42.84 9.30 -17.68
CA GLN A 80 -43.78 10.42 -17.60
C GLN A 80 -44.40 10.76 -18.96
N LEU A 81 -43.57 10.85 -19.99
CA LEU A 81 -44.05 11.05 -21.37
C LEU A 81 -44.92 9.91 -21.86
N LEU A 82 -44.58 8.66 -21.56
CA LEU A 82 -45.36 7.48 -21.91
C LEU A 82 -46.76 7.51 -21.26
N ARG A 83 -46.81 7.90 -19.98
CA ARG A 83 -48.04 8.03 -19.20
C ARG A 83 -48.89 9.25 -19.58
N GLY A 84 -48.26 10.26 -20.19
CA GLY A 84 -48.91 11.54 -20.52
C GLY A 84 -48.90 12.54 -19.35
N GLU A 85 -48.04 12.33 -18.39
CA GLU A 85 -47.82 13.21 -17.23
C GLU A 85 -46.90 14.40 -17.56
N SER A 86 -46.18 14.33 -18.69
CA SER A 86 -45.28 15.37 -19.21
C SER A 86 -45.46 15.51 -20.72
N ASN A 87 -45.06 16.65 -21.26
CA ASN A 87 -45.01 16.93 -22.71
C ASN A 87 -43.61 17.41 -23.09
N ASP A 88 -43.12 16.91 -24.23
CA ASP A 88 -41.86 17.32 -24.82
C ASP A 88 -42.08 17.54 -26.32
N PRO A 89 -41.64 18.70 -26.90
CA PRO A 89 -41.78 18.96 -28.34
C PRO A 89 -40.95 17.99 -29.20
N ALA A 90 -39.91 17.36 -28.64
CA ALA A 90 -39.06 16.38 -29.33
C ALA A 90 -39.71 14.99 -29.42
N ILE A 91 -40.93 14.77 -28.85
CA ILE A 91 -41.55 13.46 -28.79
C ILE A 91 -42.04 12.98 -30.17
N ASP A 92 -41.65 11.74 -30.50
CA ASP A 92 -42.26 10.98 -31.60
C ASP A 92 -43.56 10.32 -31.13
N ARG A 93 -44.69 10.90 -31.52
CA ARG A 93 -46.03 10.42 -31.11
C ARG A 93 -46.33 9.00 -31.59
N ASN A 94 -45.84 8.62 -32.78
CA ASN A 94 -46.04 7.26 -33.30
C ASN A 94 -45.23 6.26 -32.48
N GLN A 95 -43.99 6.59 -32.17
CA GLN A 95 -43.13 5.75 -31.33
C GLN A 95 -43.72 5.61 -29.91
N ARG A 96 -44.19 6.73 -29.31
CA ARG A 96 -44.88 6.68 -28.01
C ARG A 96 -46.10 5.74 -28.04
N SER A 97 -46.90 5.79 -29.10
CA SER A 97 -48.07 4.91 -29.23
C SER A 97 -47.69 3.43 -29.29
N ARG A 98 -46.58 3.09 -30.00
CA ARG A 98 -46.06 1.72 -30.07
C ARG A 98 -45.61 1.25 -28.69
N ILE A 99 -44.76 2.06 -27.99
CA ILE A 99 -44.26 1.74 -26.65
C ILE A 99 -45.45 1.55 -25.68
N ARG A 100 -46.50 2.40 -25.77
CA ARG A 100 -47.70 2.28 -24.94
C ARG A 100 -48.47 0.98 -25.23
N GLN A 101 -48.55 0.57 -26.49
CA GLN A 101 -49.18 -0.70 -26.85
C GLN A 101 -48.37 -1.88 -26.28
N SER A 102 -47.08 -1.91 -26.45
CA SER A 102 -46.20 -2.94 -25.88
C SER A 102 -46.33 -3.03 -24.36
N ALA A 103 -46.36 -1.90 -23.65
CA ALA A 103 -46.56 -1.87 -22.21
C ALA A 103 -47.92 -2.46 -21.79
N GLN A 104 -48.99 -2.19 -22.56
CA GLN A 104 -50.35 -2.75 -22.33
C GLN A 104 -50.39 -4.26 -22.55
N ASP A 105 -49.73 -4.75 -23.60
CA ASP A 105 -49.66 -6.19 -23.91
C ASP A 105 -48.93 -6.95 -22.78
N TRP A 106 -47.83 -6.41 -22.28
CA TRP A 106 -47.10 -7.02 -21.16
C TRP A 106 -47.86 -6.94 -19.83
N ARG A 107 -48.63 -5.87 -19.58
CA ARG A 107 -49.54 -5.84 -18.41
C ARG A 107 -50.54 -6.99 -18.47
N ARG A 108 -51.16 -7.24 -19.64
CA ARG A 108 -52.08 -8.36 -19.83
C ARG A 108 -51.40 -9.71 -19.60
N GLN A 109 -50.21 -9.89 -20.18
CA GLN A 109 -49.47 -11.14 -20.04
C GLN A 109 -49.00 -11.38 -18.61
N LEU A 110 -48.54 -10.33 -17.92
CA LEU A 110 -48.09 -10.39 -16.53
C LEU A 110 -49.27 -10.49 -15.54
N GLY A 111 -50.48 -10.19 -15.97
CA GLY A 111 -51.67 -10.17 -15.13
C GLY A 111 -51.62 -9.06 -14.07
N VAL A 112 -51.21 -7.85 -14.45
CA VAL A 112 -51.19 -6.66 -13.59
C VAL A 112 -52.14 -5.60 -14.13
N ALA A 113 -52.86 -4.94 -13.23
CA ALA A 113 -53.68 -3.78 -13.57
C ALA A 113 -52.79 -2.52 -13.65
N LYS A 114 -53.27 -1.50 -14.36
CA LYS A 114 -52.68 -0.17 -14.33
C LYS A 114 -52.71 0.35 -12.88
N ASN A 115 -51.61 0.79 -12.39
CA ASN A 115 -51.43 1.32 -11.03
C ASN A 115 -50.86 2.75 -11.07
N ASP A 116 -51.75 3.71 -10.97
CA ASP A 116 -51.35 5.13 -10.99
C ASP A 116 -50.59 5.56 -9.71
N ALA A 117 -50.54 4.72 -8.66
CA ALA A 117 -49.78 4.98 -7.44
C ALA A 117 -48.27 4.65 -7.59
N ALA A 118 -47.89 3.83 -8.59
CA ALA A 118 -46.46 3.54 -8.84
C ALA A 118 -45.79 4.77 -9.50
N SER A 119 -45.01 5.48 -8.70
CA SER A 119 -44.37 6.74 -9.10
C SER A 119 -43.20 6.52 -10.06
N PRO A 120 -43.00 7.39 -11.07
CA PRO A 120 -41.74 7.42 -11.85
C PRO A 120 -40.49 7.56 -10.99
N ALA A 121 -40.55 8.11 -9.78
CA ALA A 121 -39.44 8.17 -8.85
C ALA A 121 -38.84 6.77 -8.51
N GLN A 122 -39.66 5.71 -8.60
CA GLN A 122 -39.25 4.32 -8.34
C GLN A 122 -38.61 3.63 -9.56
N CYS A 123 -38.39 4.36 -10.67
CA CYS A 123 -37.78 3.80 -11.88
C CYS A 123 -36.35 3.23 -11.59
N GLY A 124 -35.58 3.85 -10.70
CA GLY A 124 -34.26 3.38 -10.34
C GLY A 124 -34.27 2.02 -9.67
N ALA A 125 -35.11 1.84 -8.66
CA ALA A 125 -35.30 0.57 -7.95
C ALA A 125 -35.76 -0.55 -8.90
N VAL A 126 -36.74 -0.28 -9.73
CA VAL A 126 -37.25 -1.28 -10.71
C VAL A 126 -36.17 -1.60 -11.74
N LEU A 127 -35.46 -0.60 -12.29
CA LEU A 127 -34.40 -0.80 -13.28
C LEU A 127 -33.20 -1.60 -12.72
N ALA A 128 -32.87 -1.42 -11.44
CA ALA A 128 -31.84 -2.15 -10.76
C ALA A 128 -32.05 -3.67 -10.75
N LEU A 129 -33.28 -4.11 -10.73
CA LEU A 129 -33.66 -5.54 -10.84
C LEU A 129 -33.23 -6.14 -12.18
N ALA A 130 -33.30 -5.36 -13.29
CA ALA A 130 -32.84 -5.82 -14.61
C ALA A 130 -31.33 -5.79 -14.75
N TYR A 131 -30.70 -4.82 -14.17
CA TYR A 131 -29.28 -4.50 -14.38
C TYR A 131 -28.51 -4.31 -13.06
N PRO A 132 -28.48 -5.31 -12.17
CA PRO A 132 -27.75 -5.20 -10.90
C PRO A 132 -26.25 -4.97 -11.11
N ASP A 133 -25.67 -5.50 -12.19
CA ASP A 133 -24.28 -5.29 -12.62
C ASP A 133 -24.00 -3.87 -13.15
N ARG A 134 -25.03 -3.03 -13.29
CA ARG A 134 -24.96 -1.65 -13.77
C ARG A 134 -25.51 -0.64 -12.74
N LEU A 135 -25.67 -1.05 -11.48
CA LEU A 135 -25.75 -0.08 -10.39
C LEU A 135 -24.47 0.74 -10.36
N ALA A 136 -24.60 2.04 -10.24
CA ALA A 136 -23.49 2.98 -10.36
C ALA A 136 -23.43 3.90 -9.15
N GLN A 137 -22.25 4.12 -8.61
CA GLN A 137 -21.97 5.06 -7.53
C GLN A 137 -21.09 6.18 -8.05
N GLN A 138 -21.43 7.41 -7.74
CA GLN A 138 -20.62 8.59 -8.07
C GLN A 138 -19.22 8.45 -7.45
N ARG A 139 -18.18 8.82 -8.23
CA ARG A 139 -16.78 8.81 -7.78
C ARG A 139 -16.04 10.04 -8.26
N GLY A 140 -15.19 10.61 -7.42
CA GLY A 140 -14.30 11.70 -7.81
C GLY A 140 -15.03 12.94 -8.34
N GLN A 141 -14.98 13.18 -9.65
CA GLN A 141 -15.59 14.35 -10.30
C GLN A 141 -17.06 14.11 -10.66
N ILE A 142 -17.84 15.21 -10.76
CA ILE A 142 -19.24 15.20 -11.20
C ILE A 142 -19.35 14.49 -12.56
N GLY A 143 -20.33 13.59 -12.67
CA GLY A 143 -20.58 12.79 -13.86
C GLY A 143 -19.69 11.56 -14.03
N GLN A 144 -18.80 11.26 -13.10
CA GLN A 144 -18.02 10.02 -13.09
C GLN A 144 -18.61 9.02 -12.11
N PHE A 145 -18.80 7.80 -12.58
CA PHE A 145 -19.41 6.72 -11.80
C PHE A 145 -18.57 5.45 -11.84
N ARG A 146 -18.65 4.66 -10.78
CA ARG A 146 -18.19 3.27 -10.73
C ARG A 146 -19.42 2.36 -10.77
N LEU A 147 -19.41 1.39 -11.67
CA LEU A 147 -20.43 0.36 -11.75
C LEU A 147 -20.17 -0.74 -10.70
N SER A 148 -21.23 -1.43 -10.31
CA SER A 148 -21.16 -2.57 -9.40
C SER A 148 -20.28 -3.72 -9.91
N ASN A 149 -20.09 -3.84 -11.22
CA ASN A 149 -19.15 -4.77 -11.86
C ASN A 149 -17.69 -4.26 -11.94
N GLY A 150 -17.38 -3.09 -11.34
CA GLY A 150 -16.05 -2.50 -11.28
C GLY A 150 -15.65 -1.59 -12.45
N ARG A 151 -16.44 -1.55 -13.55
CA ARG A 151 -16.18 -0.66 -14.70
C ARG A 151 -16.54 0.79 -14.38
N GLY A 152 -15.99 1.73 -15.15
CA GLY A 152 -16.36 3.14 -15.10
C GLY A 152 -17.55 3.44 -16.02
N ALA A 153 -18.34 4.47 -15.65
CA ALA A 153 -19.34 5.06 -16.51
C ALA A 153 -19.32 6.57 -16.39
N VAL A 154 -19.68 7.28 -17.48
CA VAL A 154 -19.62 8.73 -17.53
C VAL A 154 -20.89 9.35 -18.07
N LEU A 155 -21.26 10.49 -17.46
CA LEU A 155 -22.28 11.42 -17.91
C LEU A 155 -21.65 12.80 -18.12
N PRO A 156 -22.15 13.62 -19.06
CA PRO A 156 -21.81 15.03 -19.11
C PRO A 156 -22.09 15.70 -17.77
N ALA A 157 -21.18 16.53 -17.26
CA ALA A 157 -21.38 17.24 -16.00
C ALA A 157 -22.60 18.18 -15.98
N THR A 158 -23.10 18.53 -17.17
CA THR A 158 -24.32 19.33 -17.37
C THR A 158 -25.62 18.54 -17.26
N ASP A 159 -25.54 17.20 -17.28
CA ASP A 159 -26.72 16.35 -17.13
C ASP A 159 -27.21 16.40 -15.68
N LEU A 160 -28.54 16.40 -15.47
CA LEU A 160 -29.16 16.50 -14.16
C LEU A 160 -28.77 15.31 -13.27
N LEU A 161 -28.63 14.11 -13.85
CA LEU A 161 -28.24 12.90 -13.12
C LEU A 161 -26.75 12.85 -12.78
N ALA A 162 -25.92 13.75 -13.30
CA ALA A 162 -24.49 13.74 -13.05
C ALA A 162 -24.11 13.99 -11.57
N LYS A 163 -25.03 14.53 -10.77
CA LYS A 163 -24.83 14.85 -9.33
C LYS A 163 -25.45 13.81 -8.39
N GLU A 164 -26.19 12.85 -8.91
CA GLU A 164 -26.81 11.81 -8.11
C GLU A 164 -25.72 10.89 -7.51
N GLU A 165 -25.91 10.46 -6.28
CA GLU A 165 -24.99 9.57 -5.59
C GLU A 165 -25.03 8.17 -6.21
N PHE A 166 -26.22 7.66 -6.50
CA PHE A 166 -26.42 6.35 -7.11
C PHE A 166 -27.37 6.42 -8.32
N LEU A 167 -27.02 5.62 -9.32
CA LEU A 167 -27.83 5.43 -10.54
C LEU A 167 -28.03 3.95 -10.82
N ALA A 168 -29.21 3.58 -11.32
CA ALA A 168 -29.40 2.36 -12.07
C ALA A 168 -29.32 2.67 -13.57
N ILE A 169 -28.49 1.95 -14.33
CA ILE A 169 -28.20 2.25 -15.74
C ILE A 169 -28.83 1.20 -16.64
N GLY A 170 -29.73 1.65 -17.51
CA GLY A 170 -30.42 0.79 -18.49
C GLY A 170 -29.65 0.64 -19.78
N SER A 171 -29.03 1.73 -20.28
CA SER A 171 -28.27 1.72 -21.54
C SER A 171 -26.95 2.45 -21.42
N LEU A 172 -25.91 1.82 -21.93
CA LEU A 172 -24.54 2.36 -22.00
C LEU A 172 -23.86 1.83 -23.27
N ASP A 173 -22.79 2.50 -23.72
CA ASP A 173 -21.96 2.01 -24.83
C ASP A 173 -21.07 0.82 -24.41
N GLY A 174 -20.41 0.22 -25.41
CA GLY A 174 -19.52 -0.91 -25.22
C GLY A 174 -18.11 -0.56 -24.81
N ALA A 175 -17.79 0.72 -24.47
CA ALA A 175 -16.44 1.14 -24.16
C ALA A 175 -15.83 0.36 -22.98
N ALA A 176 -14.55 -0.02 -23.08
CA ALA A 176 -13.96 -0.99 -22.18
C ALA A 176 -13.67 -0.42 -20.77
N ARG A 177 -13.33 0.86 -20.65
CA ARG A 177 -12.95 1.48 -19.37
C ARG A 177 -13.98 2.44 -18.81
N GLU A 178 -14.43 3.39 -19.62
CA GLU A 178 -15.39 4.45 -19.27
C GLU A 178 -16.53 4.39 -20.28
N ALA A 179 -17.66 3.82 -19.88
CA ALA A 179 -18.83 3.68 -20.74
C ALA A 179 -19.68 4.96 -20.68
N ARG A 180 -20.11 5.47 -21.83
CA ARG A 180 -21.06 6.58 -21.89
C ARG A 180 -22.46 6.05 -21.54
N VAL A 181 -23.15 6.75 -20.64
CA VAL A 181 -24.52 6.45 -20.26
C VAL A 181 -25.49 7.11 -21.23
N PHE A 182 -26.48 6.34 -21.69
CA PHE A 182 -27.57 6.82 -22.56
C PHE A 182 -28.90 6.80 -21.90
N LEU A 183 -29.13 5.94 -20.89
CA LEU A 183 -30.38 5.87 -20.15
C LEU A 183 -30.13 5.37 -18.73
N ALA A 184 -30.60 6.12 -17.74
CA ALA A 184 -30.44 5.81 -16.33
C ALA A 184 -31.58 6.37 -15.49
N ALA A 185 -31.69 5.94 -14.25
CA ALA A 185 -32.55 6.56 -13.26
C ALA A 185 -31.83 6.62 -11.91
N PRO A 186 -32.04 7.66 -11.09
CA PRO A 186 -31.51 7.70 -9.73
C PRO A 186 -32.18 6.63 -8.87
N ILE A 187 -31.39 6.11 -7.92
CA ILE A 187 -31.84 5.14 -6.92
C ILE A 187 -31.30 5.55 -5.57
N ALA A 188 -32.15 5.48 -4.54
CA ALA A 188 -31.72 5.81 -3.19
C ALA A 188 -30.92 4.66 -2.55
N LEU A 189 -29.98 5.00 -1.65
CA LEU A 189 -29.21 3.99 -0.89
C LEU A 189 -30.13 3.02 -0.14
N ALA A 190 -31.23 3.52 0.45
CA ALA A 190 -32.20 2.67 1.16
C ALA A 190 -32.85 1.61 0.25
N GLU A 191 -33.16 1.97 -1.01
CA GLU A 191 -33.70 1.03 -1.99
C GLU A 191 -32.67 -0.04 -2.39
N ILE A 192 -31.38 0.37 -2.52
CA ILE A 192 -30.26 -0.57 -2.76
C ILE A 192 -30.14 -1.54 -1.58
N GLU A 193 -30.18 -1.02 -0.35
CA GLU A 193 -30.04 -1.83 0.87
C GLU A 193 -31.22 -2.81 1.06
N GLU A 194 -32.41 -2.41 0.69
CA GLU A 194 -33.58 -3.28 0.73
C GLU A 194 -33.52 -4.38 -0.35
N ASP A 195 -33.19 -3.99 -1.58
CA ASP A 195 -33.25 -4.89 -2.74
C ASP A 195 -32.08 -5.88 -2.79
N PHE A 196 -30.93 -5.50 -2.27
CA PHE A 196 -29.68 -6.26 -2.35
C PHE A 196 -29.08 -6.61 -0.98
N ALA A 197 -29.92 -6.63 0.08
CA ALA A 197 -29.44 -6.91 1.45
C ALA A 197 -28.59 -8.19 1.55
N ALA A 198 -28.96 -9.25 0.83
CA ALA A 198 -28.25 -10.53 0.85
C ALA A 198 -26.87 -10.49 0.15
N GLN A 199 -26.64 -9.52 -0.71
CA GLN A 199 -25.40 -9.33 -1.46
C GLN A 199 -24.47 -8.29 -0.83
N ILE A 200 -24.94 -7.57 0.21
CA ILE A 200 -24.13 -6.57 0.92
C ILE A 200 -23.24 -7.27 1.92
N GLU A 201 -21.94 -7.10 1.75
CA GLU A 201 -20.92 -7.65 2.63
C GLU A 201 -20.27 -6.54 3.47
N THR A 202 -19.92 -6.88 4.73
CA THR A 202 -19.08 -6.01 5.56
C THR A 202 -17.66 -6.55 5.59
N VAL A 203 -16.74 -5.78 5.04
CA VAL A 203 -15.32 -6.17 4.93
C VAL A 203 -14.47 -5.25 5.80
N ALA A 204 -13.61 -5.82 6.65
CA ALA A 204 -12.57 -5.07 7.33
C ALA A 204 -11.36 -4.88 6.39
N ILE A 205 -10.94 -3.65 6.22
CA ILE A 205 -9.73 -3.27 5.48
C ILE A 205 -8.73 -2.74 6.48
N LEU A 206 -7.58 -3.39 6.54
CA LEU A 206 -6.45 -2.96 7.34
C LEU A 206 -5.19 -3.09 6.50
N GLY A 207 -4.44 -2.02 6.38
CA GLY A 207 -3.23 -2.02 5.57
C GLY A 207 -2.49 -0.68 5.62
N TRP A 208 -1.33 -0.64 5.00
CA TRP A 208 -0.53 0.57 4.89
C TRP A 208 -1.05 1.48 3.76
N ASN A 209 -1.35 2.73 4.10
CA ASN A 209 -1.62 3.77 3.10
C ASN A 209 -0.34 4.54 2.80
N ALA A 210 0.28 4.26 1.65
CA ALA A 210 1.53 4.89 1.25
C ALA A 210 1.43 6.41 1.03
N ARG A 211 0.24 6.93 0.65
CA ARG A 211 0.04 8.36 0.44
C ARG A 211 -0.09 9.12 1.75
N ALA A 212 -0.76 8.54 2.72
CA ALA A 212 -0.96 9.12 4.05
C ALA A 212 0.17 8.76 5.03
N GLU A 213 1.07 7.85 4.65
CA GLU A 213 2.16 7.28 5.45
C GLU A 213 1.68 6.78 6.82
N GLN A 214 0.54 6.08 6.81
CA GLN A 214 -0.06 5.52 8.03
C GLN A 214 -0.81 4.23 7.78
N VAL A 215 -1.04 3.47 8.83
CA VAL A 215 -1.96 2.32 8.82
C VAL A 215 -3.39 2.84 8.75
N GLU A 216 -4.15 2.36 7.78
CA GLU A 216 -5.59 2.54 7.71
C GLU A 216 -6.29 1.28 8.19
N ALA A 217 -7.23 1.46 9.12
CA ALA A 217 -8.09 0.41 9.61
C ALA A 217 -9.54 0.89 9.50
N LYS A 218 -10.33 0.25 8.64
CA LYS A 218 -11.70 0.63 8.36
C LYS A 218 -12.58 -0.57 8.03
N THR A 219 -13.87 -0.45 8.26
CA THR A 219 -14.89 -1.37 7.75
C THR A 219 -15.59 -0.72 6.58
N GLN A 220 -15.81 -1.49 5.53
CA GLN A 220 -16.61 -1.09 4.39
C GLN A 220 -17.80 -2.02 4.24
N ARG A 221 -18.99 -1.44 4.12
CA ARG A 221 -20.17 -2.15 3.61
C ARG A 221 -20.16 -2.03 2.10
N LYS A 222 -20.11 -3.15 1.41
CA LYS A 222 -19.95 -3.20 -0.04
C LYS A 222 -21.05 -3.97 -0.70
N LEU A 223 -21.54 -3.45 -1.82
CA LEU A 223 -22.29 -4.20 -2.79
C LEU A 223 -21.39 -4.42 -4.01
N TRP A 224 -20.78 -5.61 -4.10
CA TRP A 224 -19.74 -5.94 -5.11
C TRP A 224 -18.60 -4.90 -5.13
N SER A 225 -18.49 -4.08 -6.19
CA SER A 225 -17.45 -3.04 -6.29
C SER A 225 -17.85 -1.68 -5.71
N LEU A 226 -19.11 -1.51 -5.30
CA LEU A 226 -19.59 -0.26 -4.71
C LEU A 226 -19.33 -0.25 -3.20
N VAL A 227 -18.89 0.89 -2.68
CA VAL A 227 -18.69 1.12 -1.24
C VAL A 227 -19.85 1.94 -0.73
N LEU A 228 -20.85 1.27 -0.14
CA LEU A 228 -22.06 1.93 0.35
C LEU A 228 -21.82 2.75 1.61
N GLU A 229 -20.95 2.25 2.48
CA GLU A 229 -20.58 2.92 3.73
C GLU A 229 -19.15 2.58 4.12
N GLU A 230 -18.44 3.55 4.67
CA GLU A 230 -17.11 3.36 5.23
C GLU A 230 -17.05 3.94 6.64
N LYS A 231 -16.54 3.15 7.60
CA LYS A 231 -16.37 3.57 8.99
C LYS A 231 -14.97 3.18 9.51
N PRO A 232 -14.34 3.98 10.37
CA PRO A 232 -13.13 3.57 11.06
C PRO A 232 -13.36 2.24 11.81
N LEU A 233 -12.45 1.31 11.67
CA LEU A 233 -12.47 0.06 12.44
C LEU A 233 -12.07 0.37 13.88
N LYS A 234 -12.99 0.17 14.81
CA LYS A 234 -12.70 0.34 16.24
C LYS A 234 -11.88 -0.86 16.73
N ASN A 235 -10.78 -0.55 17.46
CA ASN A 235 -9.91 -1.56 18.06
C ASN A 235 -9.40 -2.62 17.04
N PRO A 236 -8.64 -2.21 16.01
CA PRO A 236 -8.07 -3.18 15.07
C PRO A 236 -7.15 -4.15 15.81
N PRO A 237 -7.05 -5.43 15.39
CA PRO A 237 -6.14 -6.40 15.96
C PRO A 237 -4.70 -5.87 15.95
N ALA A 238 -4.01 -5.89 17.09
CA ALA A 238 -2.66 -5.32 17.23
C ALA A 238 -1.66 -5.97 16.26
N GLU A 239 -1.74 -7.29 16.08
CA GLU A 239 -0.89 -8.02 15.13
C GLU A 239 -1.10 -7.57 13.68
N ALA A 240 -2.34 -7.29 13.28
CA ALA A 240 -2.64 -6.81 11.94
C ALA A 240 -2.14 -5.37 11.72
N VAL A 241 -2.16 -4.53 12.76
CA VAL A 241 -1.57 -3.17 12.71
C VAL A 241 -0.05 -3.26 12.57
N ILE A 242 0.61 -4.15 13.32
CA ILE A 242 2.05 -4.39 13.22
C ILE A 242 2.41 -4.90 11.83
N ALA A 243 1.68 -5.85 11.29
CA ALA A 243 1.90 -6.36 9.94
C ALA A 243 1.77 -5.25 8.87
N ALA A 244 0.77 -4.38 8.99
CA ALA A 244 0.60 -3.24 8.10
C ALA A 244 1.73 -2.20 8.24
N MET A 245 2.25 -1.97 9.45
CA MET A 245 3.43 -1.12 9.67
C MET A 245 4.69 -1.71 9.05
N ILE A 246 4.90 -3.03 9.17
CA ILE A 246 6.02 -3.74 8.55
C ILE A 246 5.95 -3.59 7.03
N GLU A 247 4.79 -3.78 6.43
CA GLU A 247 4.60 -3.56 5.00
C GLU A 247 4.91 -2.11 4.60
N GLY A 248 4.48 -1.15 5.41
CA GLY A 248 4.84 0.25 5.23
C GLY A 248 6.35 0.49 5.25
N ILE A 249 7.06 -0.13 6.18
CA ILE A 249 8.52 -0.04 6.26
C ILE A 249 9.18 -0.69 5.04
N ARG A 250 8.68 -1.82 4.54
CA ARG A 250 9.16 -2.43 3.29
C ARG A 250 9.02 -1.50 2.09
N VAL A 251 7.88 -0.83 1.98
CA VAL A 251 7.62 0.14 0.89
C VAL A 251 8.55 1.36 1.00
N MET A 252 8.78 1.89 2.20
CA MET A 252 9.64 3.05 2.45
C MET A 252 11.13 2.72 2.46
N GLY A 253 11.49 1.45 2.70
CA GLY A 253 12.85 0.98 2.93
C GLY A 253 13.38 1.29 4.33
N LEU A 254 14.51 0.69 4.69
CA LEU A 254 15.16 0.86 5.99
C LEU A 254 15.57 2.31 6.29
N GLY A 255 15.70 3.16 5.27
CA GLY A 255 16.00 4.59 5.44
C GLY A 255 14.90 5.37 6.18
N ALA A 256 13.70 4.81 6.30
CA ALA A 256 12.62 5.39 7.10
C ALA A 256 12.81 5.21 8.62
N LEU A 257 13.73 4.33 9.03
CA LEU A 257 14.04 4.05 10.44
C LEU A 257 15.07 5.03 10.99
N PRO A 258 15.08 5.32 12.30
CA PRO A 258 15.96 6.31 12.92
C PRO A 258 17.36 5.75 13.18
N TRP A 259 18.13 5.54 12.13
CA TRP A 259 19.49 5.05 12.23
C TRP A 259 20.42 6.04 12.96
N THR A 260 21.01 5.59 14.05
CA THR A 260 22.07 6.31 14.78
C THR A 260 23.45 5.82 14.38
N GLU A 261 24.49 6.61 14.66
CA GLU A 261 25.88 6.18 14.51
C GLU A 261 26.19 4.93 15.35
N ALA A 262 25.61 4.82 16.53
CA ALA A 262 25.78 3.65 17.40
C ALA A 262 25.18 2.39 16.76
N ALA A 263 23.97 2.47 16.18
CA ALA A 263 23.32 1.36 15.50
C ALA A 263 24.10 0.92 14.25
N ARG A 264 24.58 1.87 13.44
CA ARG A 264 25.41 1.57 12.26
C ARG A 264 26.79 1.01 12.63
N ASN A 265 27.38 1.47 13.73
CA ASN A 265 28.62 0.90 14.23
C ASN A 265 28.42 -0.54 14.73
N LEU A 266 27.35 -0.82 15.47
CA LEU A 266 27.00 -2.18 15.88
C LEU A 266 26.86 -3.13 14.68
N GLN A 267 26.13 -2.70 13.66
CA GLN A 267 25.96 -3.44 12.40
C GLN A 267 27.33 -3.75 11.75
N ALA A 268 28.22 -2.76 11.66
CA ALA A 268 29.53 -2.91 11.05
C ALA A 268 30.45 -3.82 11.86
N ARG A 269 30.43 -3.75 13.19
CA ARG A 269 31.20 -4.64 14.10
C ARG A 269 30.82 -6.09 13.93
N ILE A 270 29.50 -6.38 13.86
CA ILE A 270 29.01 -7.75 13.66
C ILE A 270 29.37 -8.25 12.25
N ALA A 271 29.19 -7.41 11.23
CA ALA A 271 29.61 -7.74 9.87
C ALA A 271 31.12 -8.04 9.76
N PHE A 272 31.95 -7.32 10.51
CA PHE A 272 33.38 -7.59 10.60
C PHE A 272 33.65 -8.98 11.22
N LEU A 273 33.01 -9.34 12.34
CA LEU A 273 33.23 -10.64 13.00
C LEU A 273 32.77 -11.80 12.13
N ARG A 274 31.68 -11.64 11.41
CA ARG A 274 31.23 -12.63 10.40
C ARG A 274 32.29 -12.85 9.32
N ARG A 275 32.82 -11.77 8.74
CA ARG A 275 33.89 -11.85 7.73
C ARG A 275 35.20 -12.43 8.27
N ALA A 276 35.52 -12.15 9.54
CA ALA A 276 36.69 -12.69 10.20
C ALA A 276 36.64 -14.20 10.45
N GLY A 277 35.50 -14.84 10.19
CA GLY A 277 35.28 -16.27 10.38
C GLY A 277 35.38 -16.66 11.87
N ASP A 278 34.83 -15.85 12.76
CA ASP A 278 34.67 -16.23 14.15
C ASP A 278 33.57 -17.22 14.31
N ALA A 279 33.92 -18.51 14.47
CA ALA A 279 32.98 -19.62 14.64
C ALA A 279 32.63 -19.89 16.12
N SER A 280 33.18 -19.11 17.06
CA SER A 280 32.92 -19.29 18.49
C SER A 280 31.56 -18.78 18.92
N HIS A 281 30.93 -17.94 18.08
CA HIS A 281 29.61 -17.36 18.30
C HIS A 281 28.81 -17.35 17.00
N ASP A 282 27.48 -17.49 17.11
CA ASP A 282 26.55 -17.33 16.00
C ASP A 282 26.24 -15.83 15.79
N TRP A 283 27.02 -15.18 14.94
CA TRP A 283 26.85 -13.77 14.61
C TRP A 283 25.72 -13.60 13.59
N PRO A 284 24.59 -12.94 13.93
CA PRO A 284 23.48 -12.77 13.02
C PRO A 284 23.87 -11.93 11.80
N ASP A 285 23.20 -12.17 10.66
CA ASP A 285 23.31 -11.27 9.53
C ASP A 285 22.49 -10.01 9.81
N LEU A 286 23.19 -8.89 9.98
CA LEU A 286 22.60 -7.56 10.15
C LEU A 286 22.81 -6.69 8.91
N SER A 287 23.06 -7.27 7.72
CA SER A 287 23.07 -6.51 6.48
C SER A 287 21.70 -5.85 6.24
N ASP A 288 21.68 -4.75 5.51
CA ASP A 288 20.41 -4.05 5.23
C ASP A 288 19.41 -4.97 4.51
N ASP A 289 19.88 -5.85 3.62
CA ASP A 289 19.04 -6.83 2.94
C ASP A 289 18.44 -7.85 3.91
N ALA A 290 19.25 -8.40 4.82
CA ALA A 290 18.79 -9.37 5.82
C ALA A 290 17.81 -8.73 6.83
N LEU A 291 18.07 -7.51 7.26
CA LEU A 291 17.19 -6.75 8.14
C LEU A 291 15.86 -6.41 7.48
N LEU A 292 15.87 -6.05 6.21
CA LEU A 292 14.65 -5.75 5.46
C LEU A 292 13.81 -7.02 5.22
N ALA A 293 14.48 -8.14 4.95
CA ALA A 293 13.81 -9.42 4.75
C ALA A 293 13.17 -9.96 6.03
N GLY A 294 13.82 -9.76 7.18
CA GLY A 294 13.41 -10.30 8.49
C GLY A 294 12.77 -9.28 9.43
N LEU A 295 12.08 -8.25 8.93
CA LEU A 295 11.46 -7.19 9.77
C LEU A 295 10.52 -7.74 10.85
N GLU A 296 9.82 -8.82 10.56
CA GLU A 296 8.93 -9.48 11.51
C GLU A 296 9.66 -9.99 12.76
N ASP A 297 10.87 -10.50 12.56
CA ASP A 297 11.61 -11.19 13.64
C ASP A 297 12.27 -10.23 14.62
N TRP A 298 12.73 -9.06 14.13
CA TRP A 298 13.53 -8.18 14.97
C TRP A 298 12.85 -6.86 15.32
N LEU A 299 11.96 -6.35 14.45
CA LEU A 299 11.36 -5.03 14.61
C LEU A 299 9.92 -5.09 15.12
N ALA A 300 9.15 -6.15 14.79
CA ALA A 300 7.75 -6.27 15.19
C ALA A 300 7.50 -6.04 16.70
N PRO A 301 8.32 -6.54 17.63
CA PRO A 301 8.13 -6.32 19.07
C PRO A 301 8.14 -4.82 19.46
N TYR A 302 8.82 -3.98 18.70
CA TYR A 302 8.98 -2.56 18.95
C TYR A 302 7.92 -1.69 18.26
N LEU A 303 7.04 -2.31 17.43
CA LEU A 303 6.00 -1.60 16.67
C LEU A 303 4.64 -1.53 17.38
N SER A 304 4.51 -2.07 18.58
CA SER A 304 3.27 -2.01 19.34
C SER A 304 2.81 -0.55 19.53
N GLY A 305 1.54 -0.27 19.19
CA GLY A 305 0.94 1.06 19.25
C GLY A 305 1.43 2.06 18.19
N LYS A 306 2.31 1.68 17.28
CA LYS A 306 2.79 2.54 16.20
C LYS A 306 1.94 2.33 14.94
N THR A 307 1.37 3.44 14.43
CA THR A 307 0.42 3.42 13.31
C THR A 307 0.77 4.39 12.18
N ARG A 308 1.86 5.15 12.32
CA ARG A 308 2.29 6.20 11.37
C ARG A 308 3.80 6.20 11.23
N ARG A 309 4.28 6.66 10.07
CA ARG A 309 5.72 6.88 9.85
C ARG A 309 6.38 7.72 10.97
N ALA A 310 5.71 8.79 11.41
CA ALA A 310 6.24 9.66 12.48
C ALA A 310 6.56 8.90 13.78
N HIS A 311 5.82 7.83 14.08
CA HIS A 311 6.05 7.02 15.28
C HIS A 311 7.32 6.16 15.19
N LEU A 312 7.92 6.01 14.00
CA LEU A 312 9.17 5.28 13.84
C LEU A 312 10.36 6.05 14.42
N ALA A 313 10.28 7.37 14.52
CA ALA A 313 11.34 8.21 15.07
C ALA A 313 11.68 7.88 16.54
N ASP A 314 10.74 7.31 17.28
CA ASP A 314 10.90 6.94 18.69
C ASP A 314 11.51 5.54 18.89
N LEU A 315 11.91 4.84 17.83
CA LEU A 315 12.49 3.50 17.93
C LEU A 315 13.97 3.58 18.35
N ASP A 316 14.35 2.75 19.29
CA ASP A 316 15.77 2.49 19.58
C ASP A 316 16.27 1.32 18.73
N LEU A 317 16.84 1.64 17.55
CA LEU A 317 17.39 0.61 16.67
C LEU A 317 18.62 -0.06 17.22
N HIS A 318 19.44 0.65 18.03
CA HIS A 318 20.61 0.05 18.63
C HIS A 318 20.21 -1.09 19.57
N ASP A 319 19.23 -0.85 20.44
CA ASP A 319 18.72 -1.86 21.36
C ASP A 319 18.03 -3.01 20.61
N ALA A 320 17.23 -2.70 19.59
CA ALA A 320 16.56 -3.71 18.75
C ALA A 320 17.56 -4.62 18.02
N LEU A 321 18.65 -4.08 17.50
CA LEU A 321 19.72 -4.87 16.87
C LEU A 321 20.53 -5.66 17.91
N LEU A 322 20.82 -5.08 19.07
CA LEU A 322 21.52 -5.75 20.15
C LEU A 322 20.71 -6.93 20.70
N ALA A 323 19.39 -6.84 20.69
CA ALA A 323 18.49 -7.94 21.07
C ALA A 323 18.61 -9.16 20.16
N ARG A 324 19.18 -9.06 18.96
CA ARG A 324 19.47 -10.17 18.06
C ARG A 324 20.65 -11.03 18.53
N LEU A 325 21.48 -10.53 19.47
CA LEU A 325 22.61 -11.25 20.04
C LEU A 325 22.19 -11.97 21.31
N ASP A 326 22.63 -13.20 21.49
CA ASP A 326 22.56 -13.86 22.78
C ASP A 326 23.50 -13.19 23.80
N TRP A 327 23.38 -13.57 25.08
CA TRP A 327 24.16 -12.96 26.14
C TRP A 327 25.66 -13.17 25.98
N LYS A 328 26.10 -14.34 25.49
CA LYS A 328 27.53 -14.67 25.29
C LYS A 328 28.12 -13.84 24.16
N ALA A 329 27.40 -13.75 23.04
CA ALA A 329 27.79 -12.94 21.90
C ALA A 329 27.88 -11.44 22.26
N ARG A 330 26.96 -10.93 23.09
CA ARG A 330 27.03 -9.55 23.59
C ARG A 330 28.28 -9.27 24.39
N GLN A 331 28.68 -10.17 25.29
CA GLN A 331 29.93 -10.04 26.06
C GLN A 331 31.17 -10.12 25.16
N ALA A 332 31.16 -11.10 24.26
CA ALA A 332 32.30 -11.31 23.37
C ALA A 332 32.45 -10.18 22.32
N LEU A 333 31.38 -9.48 21.98
CA LEU A 333 31.44 -8.39 20.99
C LEU A 333 32.42 -7.29 21.37
N ASP A 334 32.46 -6.87 22.63
CA ASP A 334 33.33 -5.79 23.07
C ASP A 334 34.79 -6.24 23.22
N GLU A 335 35.05 -7.53 23.39
CA GLU A 335 36.40 -8.11 23.39
C GLU A 335 36.91 -8.32 21.96
N LEU A 336 36.10 -8.94 21.09
CA LEU A 336 36.52 -9.34 19.75
C LEU A 336 36.50 -8.19 18.74
N ALA A 337 35.60 -7.22 18.91
CA ALA A 337 35.45 -6.05 18.06
C ALA A 337 35.16 -4.78 18.90
N PRO A 338 36.08 -4.33 19.74
CA PRO A 338 35.89 -3.18 20.62
C PRO A 338 35.58 -1.90 19.82
N THR A 339 34.89 -0.97 20.43
CA THR A 339 34.63 0.35 19.81
C THR A 339 35.82 1.26 19.80
N HIS A 340 36.74 1.04 20.74
CA HIS A 340 37.98 1.81 20.90
C HIS A 340 39.16 0.88 21.21
N LEU A 341 40.35 1.26 20.78
CA LEU A 341 41.58 0.59 21.15
C LEU A 341 42.40 1.50 22.05
N THR A 342 42.96 0.95 23.14
CA THR A 342 43.93 1.66 23.95
C THR A 342 45.33 1.52 23.30
N VAL A 343 45.86 2.64 22.86
CA VAL A 343 47.20 2.71 22.20
C VAL A 343 48.30 2.91 23.22
N PRO A 344 49.60 2.73 22.88
CA PRO A 344 50.74 2.83 23.82
C PRO A 344 50.78 4.09 24.68
N SER A 345 50.29 5.23 24.16
CA SER A 345 50.19 6.47 24.93
C SER A 345 49.14 6.46 26.06
N GLY A 346 48.33 5.39 26.18
CA GLY A 346 47.20 5.30 27.08
C GLY A 346 45.90 5.95 26.53
N SER A 347 45.94 6.55 25.37
CA SER A 347 44.76 7.13 24.73
C SER A 347 43.84 6.05 24.24
N ARG A 348 42.51 6.26 24.43
CA ARG A 348 41.44 5.43 23.81
C ARG A 348 41.06 6.03 22.45
N VAL A 349 41.40 5.34 21.38
CA VAL A 349 41.19 5.80 20.00
C VAL A 349 40.06 4.99 19.39
N PRO A 350 39.03 5.62 18.76
CA PRO A 350 37.95 4.90 18.16
C PRO A 350 38.40 4.08 16.96
N LEU A 351 37.78 2.91 16.79
CA LEU A 351 37.94 2.05 15.62
C LEU A 351 36.80 2.29 14.63
N ASP A 352 37.14 2.49 13.38
CA ASP A 352 36.20 2.61 12.29
C ASP A 352 36.05 1.26 11.58
N TYR A 353 34.88 0.65 11.72
CA TYR A 353 34.50 -0.61 11.08
C TYR A 353 33.76 -0.43 9.74
N ARG A 354 33.50 0.82 9.34
CA ARG A 354 32.64 1.15 8.18
C ARG A 354 33.44 1.52 6.93
N SER A 355 34.65 2.06 7.09
CA SER A 355 35.42 2.63 5.98
C SER A 355 36.18 1.62 5.13
N GLY A 356 36.12 0.31 5.43
CA GLY A 356 36.87 -0.69 4.68
C GLY A 356 36.52 -2.14 5.05
N GLU A 357 37.23 -3.07 4.41
CA GLU A 357 37.08 -4.51 4.71
C GLU A 357 37.62 -4.88 6.10
N VAL A 358 38.63 -4.16 6.57
CA VAL A 358 39.21 -4.32 7.90
C VAL A 358 39.05 -3.04 8.71
N PRO A 359 38.97 -3.13 10.05
CA PRO A 359 38.83 -1.97 10.90
C PRO A 359 40.04 -1.02 10.77
N VAL A 360 39.74 0.29 10.77
CA VAL A 360 40.73 1.36 10.64
C VAL A 360 40.95 2.02 12.00
N LEU A 361 42.23 2.18 12.41
CA LEU A 361 42.63 2.97 13.55
C LEU A 361 43.35 4.24 13.06
N ALA A 362 42.70 5.38 13.16
CA ALA A 362 43.28 6.68 12.83
C ALA A 362 43.92 7.31 14.07
N VAL A 363 45.23 7.21 14.20
CA VAL A 363 45.98 7.56 15.40
C VAL A 363 47.18 8.45 15.07
N ARG A 364 47.52 9.41 15.95
CA ARG A 364 48.74 10.19 15.75
C ARG A 364 49.96 9.31 15.92
N LEU A 365 50.92 9.45 15.00
CA LEU A 365 52.13 8.63 14.94
C LEU A 365 52.85 8.53 16.30
N GLN A 366 52.94 9.63 17.02
CA GLN A 366 53.61 9.69 18.32
C GLN A 366 52.93 8.94 19.45
N GLU A 367 51.66 8.61 19.29
CA GLU A 367 50.89 7.80 20.24
C GLU A 367 51.18 6.29 20.09
N MET A 368 51.82 5.90 18.98
CA MET A 368 52.20 4.53 18.65
C MET A 368 53.68 4.21 18.93
N PHE A 369 54.46 5.15 19.40
CA PHE A 369 55.85 4.85 19.77
C PHE A 369 55.93 3.72 20.80
N GLY A 370 56.92 2.89 20.71
CA GLY A 370 57.11 1.69 21.54
C GLY A 370 56.30 0.47 21.08
N ALA A 371 55.35 0.64 20.14
CA ALA A 371 54.61 -0.50 19.59
C ALA A 371 55.44 -1.24 18.54
N THR A 372 55.66 -2.54 18.75
CA THR A 372 56.44 -3.39 17.84
C THR A 372 55.65 -3.92 16.68
N ASP A 373 54.35 -4.17 16.90
CA ASP A 373 53.49 -4.84 15.95
C ASP A 373 52.19 -4.08 15.73
N THR A 374 51.56 -4.37 14.58
CA THR A 374 50.22 -3.88 14.29
C THR A 374 49.19 -4.58 15.17
N PRO A 375 48.29 -3.85 15.85
CA PRO A 375 47.25 -4.44 16.67
C PRO A 375 46.34 -5.38 15.87
N ARG A 376 45.81 -6.42 16.54
CA ARG A 376 44.93 -7.41 15.97
C ARG A 376 43.60 -7.47 16.71
N LEU A 377 42.54 -7.77 16.00
CA LEU A 377 41.20 -7.97 16.50
C LEU A 377 40.67 -9.39 16.20
N ALA A 378 39.44 -9.68 16.58
CA ALA A 378 38.80 -10.98 16.41
C ALA A 378 39.63 -12.15 16.97
N GLY A 379 40.08 -12.02 18.25
CA GLY A 379 40.90 -13.03 18.89
C GLY A 379 42.29 -13.16 18.25
N GLY A 380 42.86 -12.08 17.70
CA GLY A 380 44.17 -12.08 17.05
C GLY A 380 44.19 -12.46 15.58
N LYS A 381 43.02 -12.80 14.98
CA LYS A 381 42.92 -13.27 13.59
C LYS A 381 43.14 -12.17 12.56
N VAL A 382 42.69 -10.94 12.84
CA VAL A 382 42.68 -9.86 11.84
C VAL A 382 43.53 -8.68 12.28
N GLN A 383 44.57 -8.34 11.47
CA GLN A 383 45.32 -7.10 11.62
C GLN A 383 44.49 -5.91 11.18
N ILE A 384 44.46 -4.84 12.00
CA ILE A 384 43.80 -3.57 11.65
C ILE A 384 44.61 -2.77 10.64
N LEU A 385 43.93 -1.83 9.97
CA LEU A 385 44.58 -0.84 9.12
C LEU A 385 44.92 0.41 9.95
N LEU A 386 46.17 0.76 10.04
CA LEU A 386 46.64 1.97 10.74
C LEU A 386 46.64 3.15 9.77
N HIS A 387 45.92 4.20 10.09
CA HIS A 387 46.10 5.52 9.52
C HIS A 387 46.96 6.33 10.51
N LEU A 388 48.29 6.36 10.29
CA LEU A 388 49.23 7.15 11.09
C LEU A 388 49.08 8.63 10.72
N LEU A 389 48.77 9.46 11.70
CA LEU A 389 48.43 10.86 11.51
C LEU A 389 49.57 11.77 12.05
N SER A 390 49.71 12.94 11.41
CA SER A 390 50.51 14.05 11.92
C SER A 390 49.94 14.62 13.22
N PRO A 391 50.65 15.47 13.94
CA PRO A 391 50.12 16.20 15.09
C PRO A 391 48.84 16.98 14.78
N ALA A 392 48.68 17.49 13.55
CA ALA A 392 47.48 18.17 13.07
C ALA A 392 46.42 17.22 12.50
N ARG A 393 46.53 15.90 12.78
CA ARG A 393 45.64 14.84 12.33
C ARG A 393 45.54 14.69 10.81
N ARG A 394 46.55 15.06 10.05
CA ARG A 394 46.62 14.79 8.61
C ARG A 394 47.25 13.41 8.37
N PRO A 395 46.79 12.63 7.41
CA PRO A 395 47.40 11.33 7.09
C PRO A 395 48.88 11.47 6.72
N LEU A 396 49.71 10.64 7.33
CA LEU A 396 51.16 10.51 7.02
C LEU A 396 51.42 9.18 6.30
N GLN A 397 50.86 8.10 6.83
CA GLN A 397 51.05 6.76 6.32
C GLN A 397 49.83 5.91 6.59
N VAL A 398 49.49 5.07 5.63
CA VAL A 398 48.48 4.01 5.77
C VAL A 398 49.22 2.68 5.70
N THR A 399 49.12 1.86 6.74
CA THR A 399 49.86 0.59 6.78
C THR A 399 49.13 -0.47 7.61
N ARG A 400 49.34 -1.72 7.25
CA ARG A 400 49.01 -2.90 8.06
C ARG A 400 50.27 -3.52 8.68
N ASP A 401 51.44 -3.03 8.30
CA ASP A 401 52.75 -3.46 8.81
C ASP A 401 53.42 -2.29 9.52
N LEU A 402 53.18 -2.18 10.82
CA LEU A 402 53.78 -1.15 11.66
C LEU A 402 55.29 -1.37 11.84
N LYS A 403 55.73 -2.63 11.92
CA LYS A 403 57.11 -2.99 12.04
C LYS A 403 57.93 -2.55 10.82
N GLY A 404 57.48 -2.94 9.62
CA GLY A 404 58.08 -2.53 8.37
C GLY A 404 58.09 -1.01 8.17
N PHE A 405 57.06 -0.31 8.67
CA PHE A 405 57.03 1.15 8.66
C PHE A 405 58.17 1.74 9.54
N TRP A 406 58.37 1.22 10.75
CA TRP A 406 59.46 1.69 11.62
C TRP A 406 60.86 1.46 11.02
N GLU A 407 61.08 0.31 10.42
CA GLU A 407 62.37 -0.07 9.81
C GLU A 407 62.64 0.68 8.50
N GLY A 408 61.61 1.06 7.76
CA GLY A 408 61.72 1.67 6.42
C GLY A 408 61.33 3.15 6.38
N SER A 409 60.03 3.43 6.21
CA SER A 409 59.52 4.77 5.86
C SER A 409 59.60 5.80 6.99
N TYR A 410 59.71 5.38 8.25
CA TYR A 410 59.70 6.29 9.39
C TYR A 410 60.78 7.39 9.29
N ARG A 411 62.01 7.06 8.82
CA ARG A 411 63.12 8.03 8.69
C ARG A 411 62.75 9.19 7.77
N ALA A 412 62.11 8.90 6.65
CA ALA A 412 61.64 9.93 5.70
C ALA A 412 60.54 10.78 6.28
N VAL A 413 59.51 10.14 6.87
CA VAL A 413 58.40 10.83 7.54
C VAL A 413 58.90 11.71 8.68
N LYS A 414 59.83 11.23 9.50
CA LYS A 414 60.44 12.01 10.57
C LYS A 414 61.13 13.26 10.04
N ALA A 415 61.98 13.14 8.98
CA ALA A 415 62.68 14.26 8.40
C ALA A 415 61.73 15.37 7.92
N GLU A 416 60.68 14.99 7.24
CA GLU A 416 59.65 15.91 6.76
C GLU A 416 58.87 16.55 7.93
N MET A 417 58.36 15.74 8.85
CA MET A 417 57.50 16.18 9.95
C MET A 417 58.27 17.02 10.99
N LYS A 418 59.57 16.78 11.19
CA LYS A 418 60.41 17.60 12.05
C LYS A 418 60.53 19.03 11.54
N GLY A 419 60.54 19.21 10.22
CA GLY A 419 60.50 20.55 9.60
C GLY A 419 59.15 21.23 9.81
N GLN A 420 58.03 20.52 9.65
CA GLN A 420 56.69 21.07 9.78
C GLN A 420 56.24 21.26 11.25
N TYR A 421 56.64 20.35 12.13
CA TYR A 421 56.26 20.33 13.57
C TYR A 421 57.46 20.26 14.49
N PRO A 422 58.36 21.25 14.52
CA PRO A 422 59.63 21.22 15.27
C PRO A 422 59.46 21.14 16.79
N LYS A 423 58.30 21.53 17.31
CA LYS A 423 57.99 21.48 18.75
C LYS A 423 57.57 20.10 19.23
N HIS A 424 57.27 19.16 18.30
CA HIS A 424 56.86 17.79 18.62
C HIS A 424 58.07 16.86 18.76
N TYR A 425 57.84 15.73 19.45
CA TYR A 425 58.85 14.72 19.69
C TYR A 425 59.03 13.82 18.46
N TRP A 426 60.26 13.78 17.90
CA TRP A 426 60.64 12.98 16.73
C TRP A 426 61.89 12.18 17.05
N PRO A 427 61.83 11.04 17.79
CA PRO A 427 62.97 10.24 18.24
C PRO A 427 63.71 9.60 17.06
N ASP A 428 65.01 9.25 17.29
CA ASP A 428 65.79 8.49 16.32
C ASP A 428 65.32 7.03 16.26
N ASP A 429 65.03 6.44 17.42
CA ASP A 429 64.49 5.11 17.57
C ASP A 429 63.06 5.20 18.09
N PRO A 430 62.03 4.93 17.23
CA PRO A 430 60.64 4.99 17.63
C PRO A 430 60.22 3.85 18.58
N LEU A 431 61.00 2.75 18.60
CA LEU A 431 60.67 1.58 19.43
C LEU A 431 61.10 1.77 20.90
N GLN A 432 62.15 2.56 21.13
CA GLN A 432 62.64 2.91 22.48
C GLN A 432 62.01 4.22 22.98
N ALA A 433 61.24 4.87 22.16
CA ALA A 433 60.68 6.17 22.49
C ALA A 433 59.44 6.05 23.36
N GLU A 434 59.28 6.96 24.32
CA GLU A 434 58.08 7.06 25.15
C GLU A 434 56.88 7.57 24.34
N PRO A 435 55.78 6.80 24.28
CA PRO A 435 54.58 7.22 23.55
C PRO A 435 53.93 8.42 24.23
N THR A 436 53.38 9.34 23.43
CA THR A 436 52.75 10.54 23.98
C THR A 436 51.59 11.07 23.17
N ALA A 437 50.50 11.43 23.86
CA ALA A 437 49.39 12.18 23.28
C ALA A 437 49.66 13.70 23.21
N ARG A 438 50.78 14.19 23.77
CA ARG A 438 51.20 15.58 23.83
C ARG A 438 52.31 15.88 22.82
N ALA A 439 52.67 17.15 22.68
CA ALA A 439 53.77 17.54 21.81
C ALA A 439 55.11 16.89 22.21
N LYS A 440 55.34 16.69 23.51
CA LYS A 440 56.48 15.98 24.08
C LYS A 440 56.04 15.10 25.26
N PRO A 441 56.78 14.02 25.57
CA PRO A 441 56.59 13.26 26.80
C PRO A 441 56.73 14.16 28.02
N ARG A 442 56.16 13.75 29.15
CA ARG A 442 56.42 14.42 30.43
C ARG A 442 57.84 14.09 30.85
N PRO A 443 58.68 15.08 31.34
CA PRO A 443 59.87 14.72 32.02
C PRO A 443 59.54 13.85 33.24
N ARG A 444 60.27 12.75 33.40
CA ARG A 444 60.19 11.92 34.60
C ARG A 444 60.65 12.68 35.80
#